data_bbdd226473f51f9c6267ee247177bc9f
#
_entry.id   bbdd226473f51f9c6267ee247177bc9f
#
_cell.length_a   1.000
_cell.length_b   1.000
_cell.length_c   1.000
_cell.angle_alpha   90.00
_cell.angle_beta   90.00
_cell.angle_gamma   90.00
#
_symmetry.space_group_name_H-M   'P 1'
#
loop_
_entity.id
_entity.type
_entity.pdbx_description
1 polymer ?
#
loop_
_entity_poly.entity_id
_entity_poly.type
_entity_poly.pdbx_seq_one_letter_code
_entity_poly.pdbx_strand_id
1 'polypeptide(L)'
;MAHKVAGSPAVYALEGSIAVAGGLVQWVRDSLGLIRSPAEIETLAAGVADNGGCYVVPAFSGLFAPYWSSAAQGIMVGLTSYVTKEHIARAVLEASAWRARDVVDAMNADAGVPAQSLAVDGGMTADNLLMQMVADVLDMPVVRPMMAETVALGAGYAAGLAVDHWSDPQVLRSHWQRTGEWRPKIDPARRDRELSEWRAAVSLALTWGKRGTT
;
A
#
# COMPACT_ATOMS: atom_id res chain seq x y z
N MET A 1 1.55 1.02 21.66
CA MET A 1 0.67 2.11 22.13
C MET A 1 0.60 3.16 21.04
N ALA A 2 -0.58 3.51 20.56
CA ALA A 2 -0.73 4.53 19.52
C ALA A 2 -0.67 5.94 20.13
N HIS A 3 -1.48 6.21 21.16
CA HIS A 3 -1.43 7.47 21.87
C HIS A 3 -1.99 7.33 23.31
N LYS A 4 -1.65 8.30 24.14
CA LYS A 4 -2.22 8.46 25.48
C LYS A 4 -2.36 9.95 25.79
N VAL A 5 -3.57 10.40 26.05
CA VAL A 5 -3.86 11.74 26.55
C VAL A 5 -3.88 11.70 28.08
N ALA A 6 -3.43 12.76 28.74
CA ALA A 6 -3.46 12.85 30.22
C ALA A 6 -4.89 12.61 30.74
N GLY A 7 -5.02 11.79 31.78
CA GLY A 7 -6.30 11.43 32.34
C GLY A 7 -7.14 10.39 31.60
N SER A 8 -6.72 9.95 30.40
CA SER A 8 -7.42 8.94 29.60
C SER A 8 -6.66 7.60 29.55
N PRO A 9 -7.34 6.48 29.30
CA PRO A 9 -6.67 5.21 29.01
C PRO A 9 -5.77 5.30 27.78
N ALA A 10 -4.71 4.48 27.73
CA ALA A 10 -3.89 4.34 26.54
C ALA A 10 -4.68 3.69 25.41
N VAL A 11 -4.51 4.20 24.19
CA VAL A 11 -5.03 3.60 22.96
C VAL A 11 -3.92 2.81 22.28
N TYR A 12 -4.22 1.58 21.89
CA TYR A 12 -3.29 0.70 21.20
C TYR A 12 -3.69 0.55 19.74
N ALA A 13 -2.70 0.34 18.88
CA ALA A 13 -2.89 0.01 17.48
C ALA A 13 -1.87 -1.06 17.06
N LEU A 14 -2.25 -1.88 16.11
CA LEU A 14 -1.31 -2.69 15.34
C LEU A 14 -0.64 -1.79 14.30
N GLU A 15 0.59 -2.10 13.98
CA GLU A 15 1.34 -1.44 12.91
C GLU A 15 1.94 -2.50 12.00
N GLY A 16 1.75 -2.33 10.70
CA GLY A 16 2.39 -3.15 9.67
C GLY A 16 3.18 -2.27 8.71
N SER A 17 4.38 -2.71 8.34
CA SER A 17 5.27 -1.96 7.45
C SER A 17 5.44 -2.65 6.10
N ILE A 18 5.42 -1.84 5.04
CA ILE A 18 5.82 -2.21 3.68
C ILE A 18 7.16 -1.57 3.41
N ALA A 19 8.20 -2.38 3.14
CA ALA A 19 9.57 -1.86 2.97
C ALA A 19 9.72 -0.96 1.76
N VAL A 20 9.00 -1.28 0.66
CA VAL A 20 9.14 -0.60 -0.62
C VAL A 20 7.75 -0.36 -1.23
N ALA A 21 7.36 0.91 -1.34
CA ALA A 21 6.17 1.37 -2.04
C ALA A 21 6.53 2.50 -3.01
N GLY A 22 6.60 3.76 -2.59
CA GLY A 22 7.01 4.88 -3.42
C GLY A 22 8.42 4.73 -4.01
N GLY A 23 9.33 4.08 -3.28
CA GLY A 23 10.67 3.72 -3.77
C GLY A 23 10.66 2.81 -4.99
N LEU A 24 9.63 1.98 -5.18
CA LEU A 24 9.48 1.16 -6.38
C LEU A 24 9.22 2.01 -7.62
N VAL A 25 8.37 3.04 -7.51
CA VAL A 25 8.10 3.99 -8.59
C VAL A 25 9.34 4.79 -8.93
N GLN A 26 10.11 5.21 -7.92
CA GLN A 26 11.39 5.89 -8.14
C GLN A 26 12.39 4.98 -8.85
N TRP A 27 12.49 3.71 -8.47
CA TRP A 27 13.36 2.74 -9.12
C TRP A 27 12.99 2.54 -10.60
N VAL A 28 11.70 2.49 -10.93
CA VAL A 28 11.21 2.42 -12.33
C VAL A 28 11.63 3.64 -13.12
N ARG A 29 11.64 4.83 -12.50
CA ARG A 29 12.12 6.07 -13.12
C ARG A 29 13.63 6.10 -13.25
N ASP A 30 14.35 5.92 -12.15
CA ASP A 30 15.78 6.27 -12.05
C ASP A 30 16.69 5.14 -12.54
N SER A 31 16.27 3.89 -12.35
CA SER A 31 17.08 2.72 -12.71
C SER A 31 16.65 2.07 -14.02
N LEU A 32 15.33 1.99 -14.27
CA LEU A 32 14.82 1.38 -15.51
C LEU A 32 14.58 2.41 -16.62
N GLY A 33 14.41 3.68 -16.30
CA GLY A 33 14.12 4.72 -17.28
C GLY A 33 12.79 4.55 -18.02
N LEU A 34 11.83 3.81 -17.44
CA LEU A 34 10.54 3.53 -18.08
C LEU A 34 9.57 4.70 -18.00
N ILE A 35 9.74 5.59 -17.03
CA ILE A 35 8.95 6.81 -16.80
C ILE A 35 9.88 7.99 -16.57
N ARG A 36 9.43 9.21 -16.88
CA ARG A 36 10.17 10.46 -16.67
C ARG A 36 9.82 11.14 -15.35
N SER A 37 8.62 10.91 -14.87
CA SER A 37 8.14 11.42 -13.58
C SER A 37 7.27 10.38 -12.88
N PRO A 38 7.14 10.43 -11.53
CA PRO A 38 6.26 9.50 -10.82
C PRO A 38 4.80 9.55 -11.27
N ALA A 39 4.30 10.71 -11.68
CA ALA A 39 2.91 10.85 -12.17
C ALA A 39 2.66 10.13 -13.52
N GLU A 40 3.70 9.90 -14.32
CA GLU A 40 3.58 9.21 -15.61
C GLU A 40 3.19 7.73 -15.45
N ILE A 41 3.47 7.12 -14.27
CA ILE A 41 3.18 5.71 -14.05
C ILE A 41 1.68 5.40 -14.09
N GLU A 42 0.85 6.28 -13.53
CA GLU A 42 -0.61 6.16 -13.56
C GLU A 42 -1.12 6.15 -15.01
N THR A 43 -0.60 7.08 -15.82
CA THR A 43 -0.99 7.21 -17.23
C THR A 43 -0.63 5.96 -18.03
N LEU A 44 0.59 5.42 -17.83
CA LEU A 44 1.02 4.18 -18.50
C LEU A 44 0.17 2.99 -18.04
N ALA A 45 0.01 2.82 -16.73
CA ALA A 45 -0.75 1.71 -16.16
C ALA A 45 -2.22 1.72 -16.57
N ALA A 46 -2.81 2.91 -16.72
CA ALA A 46 -4.18 3.08 -17.21
C ALA A 46 -4.36 2.74 -18.71
N GLY A 47 -3.26 2.69 -19.47
CA GLY A 47 -3.27 2.36 -20.90
C GLY A 47 -3.54 0.88 -21.21
N VAL A 48 -3.55 0.01 -20.19
CA VAL A 48 -3.79 -1.43 -20.34
C VAL A 48 -4.84 -1.92 -19.37
N ALA A 49 -5.59 -2.97 -19.74
CA ALA A 49 -6.68 -3.52 -18.95
C ALA A 49 -6.21 -4.32 -17.73
N ASP A 50 -5.04 -4.95 -17.85
CA ASP A 50 -4.43 -5.81 -16.82
C ASP A 50 -2.90 -5.74 -16.89
N ASN A 51 -2.22 -6.50 -16.06
CA ASN A 51 -0.76 -6.56 -16.00
C ASN A 51 -0.12 -7.51 -17.04
N GLY A 52 -0.91 -8.09 -17.94
CA GLY A 52 -0.43 -9.04 -18.94
C GLY A 52 0.14 -10.34 -18.34
N GLY A 53 -0.22 -10.68 -17.11
CA GLY A 53 0.35 -11.80 -16.36
C GLY A 53 1.72 -11.49 -15.71
N CYS A 54 2.19 -10.24 -15.79
CA CYS A 54 3.44 -9.81 -15.18
C CYS A 54 3.22 -9.42 -13.70
N TYR A 55 4.03 -9.96 -12.79
CA TYR A 55 4.04 -9.60 -11.38
C TYR A 55 5.42 -9.12 -10.95
N VAL A 56 5.45 -8.03 -10.17
CA VAL A 56 6.67 -7.47 -9.58
C VAL A 56 6.60 -7.65 -8.06
N VAL A 57 7.56 -8.36 -7.48
CA VAL A 57 7.69 -8.47 -6.03
C VAL A 57 8.85 -7.58 -5.59
N PRO A 58 8.60 -6.45 -4.91
CA PRO A 58 9.61 -5.43 -4.64
C PRO A 58 10.42 -5.74 -3.35
N ALA A 59 11.05 -6.89 -3.27
CA ALA A 59 11.84 -7.31 -2.11
C ALA A 59 13.28 -6.77 -2.17
N PHE A 60 13.46 -5.45 -2.39
CA PHE A 60 14.80 -4.82 -2.53
C PHE A 60 15.61 -4.84 -1.24
N SER A 61 14.94 -4.85 -0.09
CA SER A 61 15.54 -4.97 1.24
C SER A 61 14.91 -6.13 2.01
N GLY A 62 14.56 -7.20 1.31
CA GLY A 62 13.77 -8.30 1.84
C GLY A 62 12.27 -8.02 1.84
N LEU A 63 11.53 -8.93 2.46
CA LEU A 63 10.09 -8.83 2.69
C LEU A 63 9.82 -8.74 4.18
N PHE A 64 9.08 -7.71 4.61
CA PHE A 64 8.62 -7.52 5.97
C PHE A 64 7.34 -8.33 6.23
N ALA A 65 6.52 -7.91 7.17
CA ALA A 65 5.27 -8.59 7.49
C ALA A 65 4.48 -9.00 6.23
N PRO A 66 3.87 -10.18 6.21
CA PRO A 66 3.96 -11.26 7.18
C PRO A 66 5.14 -12.22 6.98
N TYR A 67 5.99 -11.98 5.99
CA TYR A 67 7.00 -12.95 5.51
C TYR A 67 8.29 -12.95 6.33
N TRP A 68 8.69 -11.81 6.88
CA TRP A 68 9.88 -11.61 7.72
C TRP A 68 11.16 -12.27 7.14
N SER A 69 11.40 -12.05 5.85
CA SER A 69 12.54 -12.62 5.12
C SER A 69 13.51 -11.54 4.64
N SER A 70 14.63 -11.40 5.31
CA SER A 70 15.72 -10.50 4.87
C SER A 70 16.46 -11.03 3.64
N ALA A 71 16.40 -12.33 3.38
CA ALA A 71 17.05 -12.95 2.24
C ALA A 71 16.23 -12.83 0.93
N ALA A 72 14.93 -12.51 1.01
CA ALA A 72 14.12 -12.35 -0.19
C ALA A 72 14.69 -11.25 -1.09
N GLN A 73 14.66 -11.49 -2.39
CA GLN A 73 15.10 -10.53 -3.40
C GLN A 73 13.95 -10.15 -4.33
N GLY A 74 14.00 -8.91 -4.85
CA GLY A 74 13.04 -8.45 -5.84
C GLY A 74 13.07 -9.31 -7.09
N ILE A 75 11.89 -9.65 -7.59
CA ILE A 75 11.75 -10.40 -8.85
C ILE A 75 10.66 -9.79 -9.72
N MET A 76 10.78 -10.06 -11.00
CA MET A 76 9.74 -9.82 -12.00
C MET A 76 9.46 -11.15 -12.71
N VAL A 77 8.21 -11.59 -12.74
CA VAL A 77 7.81 -12.89 -13.29
C VAL A 77 6.68 -12.73 -14.31
N GLY A 78 6.40 -13.76 -15.10
CA GLY A 78 5.30 -13.76 -16.08
C GLY A 78 5.60 -12.96 -17.36
N LEU A 79 6.88 -12.64 -17.65
CA LEU A 79 7.26 -11.93 -18.87
C LEU A 79 7.06 -12.80 -20.11
N THR A 80 6.33 -12.26 -21.06
CA THR A 80 6.15 -12.81 -22.41
C THR A 80 6.39 -11.70 -23.45
N SER A 81 6.39 -12.02 -24.73
CA SER A 81 6.48 -11.02 -25.81
C SER A 81 5.27 -10.06 -25.87
N TYR A 82 4.19 -10.38 -25.18
CA TYR A 82 3.01 -9.53 -25.04
C TYR A 82 3.19 -8.41 -24.00
N VAL A 83 4.03 -8.62 -23.00
CA VAL A 83 4.23 -7.65 -21.89
C VAL A 83 5.00 -6.43 -22.40
N THR A 84 4.37 -5.27 -22.29
CA THR A 84 4.94 -3.98 -22.65
C THR A 84 5.29 -3.16 -21.40
N LYS A 85 5.88 -1.98 -21.56
CA LYS A 85 6.18 -1.07 -20.45
C LYS A 85 4.92 -0.64 -19.67
N GLU A 86 3.78 -0.56 -20.34
CA GLU A 86 2.49 -0.23 -19.73
C GLU A 86 2.03 -1.34 -18.77
N HIS A 87 2.19 -2.60 -19.16
CA HIS A 87 1.92 -3.76 -18.31
C HIS A 87 2.87 -3.79 -17.09
N ILE A 88 4.16 -3.46 -17.30
CA ILE A 88 5.14 -3.36 -16.19
C ILE A 88 4.76 -2.22 -15.24
N ALA A 89 4.40 -1.04 -15.76
CA ALA A 89 3.96 0.07 -14.94
C ALA A 89 2.74 -0.30 -14.09
N ARG A 90 1.79 -1.03 -14.69
CA ARG A 90 0.62 -1.55 -13.98
C ARG A 90 0.99 -2.56 -12.90
N ALA A 91 1.85 -3.53 -13.21
CA ALA A 91 2.34 -4.52 -12.24
C ALA A 91 3.06 -3.87 -11.06
N VAL A 92 3.75 -2.74 -11.28
CA VAL A 92 4.42 -1.94 -10.24
C VAL A 92 3.40 -1.30 -9.28
N LEU A 93 2.32 -0.72 -9.79
CA LEU A 93 1.25 -0.17 -8.94
C LEU A 93 0.52 -1.30 -8.20
N GLU A 94 0.16 -2.36 -8.90
CA GLU A 94 -0.49 -3.53 -8.32
C GLU A 94 0.37 -4.18 -7.22
N ALA A 95 1.70 -4.20 -7.35
CA ALA A 95 2.60 -4.70 -6.31
C ALA A 95 2.41 -3.96 -4.98
N SER A 96 2.23 -2.64 -5.02
CA SER A 96 1.95 -1.85 -3.81
C SER A 96 0.59 -2.20 -3.19
N ALA A 97 -0.43 -2.42 -4.02
CA ALA A 97 -1.76 -2.84 -3.56
C ALA A 97 -1.73 -4.25 -2.95
N TRP A 98 -1.08 -5.21 -3.58
CA TRP A 98 -0.93 -6.57 -3.07
C TRP A 98 -0.13 -6.62 -1.78
N ARG A 99 0.93 -5.81 -1.65
CA ARG A 99 1.67 -5.70 -0.40
C ARG A 99 0.82 -5.12 0.72
N ALA A 100 -0.05 -4.14 0.42
CA ALA A 100 -1.01 -3.65 1.40
C ALA A 100 -1.98 -4.75 1.83
N ARG A 101 -2.44 -5.59 0.90
CA ARG A 101 -3.28 -6.76 1.20
C ARG A 101 -2.60 -7.74 2.14
N ASP A 102 -1.35 -8.12 1.87
CA ASP A 102 -0.59 -9.04 2.73
C ASP A 102 -0.52 -8.53 4.18
N VAL A 103 -0.26 -7.24 4.36
CA VAL A 103 -0.16 -6.61 5.69
C VAL A 103 -1.53 -6.52 6.37
N VAL A 104 -2.57 -6.09 5.67
CA VAL A 104 -3.93 -5.95 6.22
C VAL A 104 -4.49 -7.32 6.60
N ASP A 105 -4.27 -8.36 5.78
CA ASP A 105 -4.70 -9.72 6.11
C ASP A 105 -4.02 -10.22 7.40
N ALA A 106 -2.72 -9.97 7.57
CA ALA A 106 -2.00 -10.33 8.80
C ALA A 106 -2.54 -9.54 10.01
N MET A 107 -2.75 -8.23 9.86
CA MET A 107 -3.30 -7.39 10.94
C MET A 107 -4.71 -7.81 11.34
N ASN A 108 -5.57 -8.17 10.38
CA ASN A 108 -6.92 -8.68 10.64
C ASN A 108 -6.87 -10.01 11.41
N ALA A 109 -5.93 -10.90 11.05
CA ALA A 109 -5.74 -12.17 11.74
C ALA A 109 -5.28 -11.95 13.19
N ASP A 110 -4.34 -11.03 13.42
CA ASP A 110 -3.82 -10.72 14.75
C ASP A 110 -4.85 -9.98 15.63
N ALA A 111 -5.64 -9.07 15.03
CA ALA A 111 -6.66 -8.32 15.74
C ALA A 111 -7.91 -9.13 16.06
N GLY A 112 -8.18 -10.21 15.31
CA GLY A 112 -9.43 -10.97 15.37
C GLY A 112 -10.67 -10.19 14.94
N VAL A 113 -10.49 -8.98 14.40
CA VAL A 113 -11.57 -8.12 13.89
C VAL A 113 -11.14 -7.56 12.53
N PRO A 114 -11.92 -7.78 11.46
CA PRO A 114 -11.58 -7.28 10.14
C PRO A 114 -11.71 -5.75 10.06
N ALA A 115 -10.74 -5.11 9.41
CA ALA A 115 -10.82 -3.70 9.07
C ALA A 115 -12.01 -3.45 8.13
N GLN A 116 -12.75 -2.35 8.36
CA GLN A 116 -13.94 -1.99 7.59
C GLN A 116 -13.65 -0.97 6.49
N SER A 117 -12.57 -0.24 6.60
CA SER A 117 -12.11 0.75 5.61
C SER A 117 -10.64 1.05 5.83
N LEU A 118 -9.98 1.55 4.79
CA LEU A 118 -8.59 2.02 4.85
C LEU A 118 -8.56 3.54 4.61
N ALA A 119 -8.08 4.29 5.58
CA ALA A 119 -7.69 5.69 5.37
C ALA A 119 -6.23 5.73 4.87
N VAL A 120 -5.96 6.53 3.84
CA VAL A 120 -4.65 6.61 3.18
C VAL A 120 -4.13 8.03 3.16
N ASP A 121 -2.82 8.21 3.32
CA ASP A 121 -2.15 9.50 3.18
C ASP A 121 -0.78 9.36 2.51
N GLY A 122 -0.10 10.49 2.30
CA GLY A 122 1.21 10.55 1.65
C GLY A 122 1.16 10.64 0.13
N GLY A 123 2.34 10.83 -0.47
CA GLY A 123 2.48 11.21 -1.89
C GLY A 123 1.89 10.21 -2.90
N MET A 124 1.93 8.90 -2.62
CA MET A 124 1.38 7.89 -3.54
C MET A 124 -0.16 7.91 -3.61
N THR A 125 -0.82 8.52 -2.63
CA THR A 125 -2.29 8.61 -2.63
C THR A 125 -2.85 9.57 -3.68
N ALA A 126 -1.99 10.37 -4.32
CA ALA A 126 -2.35 11.21 -5.46
C ALA A 126 -2.75 10.38 -6.69
N ASP A 127 -2.21 9.17 -6.83
CA ASP A 127 -2.53 8.22 -7.91
C ASP A 127 -3.90 7.57 -7.65
N ASN A 128 -4.91 7.97 -8.45
CA ASN A 128 -6.28 7.49 -8.27
C ASN A 128 -6.46 6.04 -8.76
N LEU A 129 -5.67 5.62 -9.74
CA LEU A 129 -5.67 4.24 -10.21
C LEU A 129 -5.14 3.30 -9.11
N LEU A 130 -4.04 3.67 -8.46
CA LEU A 130 -3.51 2.92 -7.32
C LEU A 130 -4.55 2.84 -6.19
N MET A 131 -5.25 3.94 -5.87
CA MET A 131 -6.28 3.94 -4.83
C MET A 131 -7.42 2.98 -5.17
N GLN A 132 -7.84 2.94 -6.43
CA GLN A 132 -8.85 1.96 -6.89
C GLN A 132 -8.31 0.52 -6.79
N MET A 133 -7.05 0.27 -7.23
CA MET A 133 -6.42 -1.04 -7.09
C MET A 133 -6.36 -1.50 -5.62
N VAL A 134 -6.00 -0.61 -4.71
CA VAL A 134 -5.98 -0.92 -3.27
C VAL A 134 -7.38 -1.29 -2.77
N ALA A 135 -8.43 -0.53 -3.14
CA ALA A 135 -9.80 -0.86 -2.77
C ALA A 135 -10.24 -2.21 -3.33
N ASP A 136 -9.92 -2.48 -4.60
CA ASP A 136 -10.27 -3.73 -5.29
C ASP A 136 -9.58 -4.94 -4.64
N VAL A 137 -8.29 -4.83 -4.35
CA VAL A 137 -7.47 -5.89 -3.77
C VAL A 137 -7.85 -6.17 -2.32
N LEU A 138 -8.11 -5.13 -1.52
CA LEU A 138 -8.49 -5.27 -0.11
C LEU A 138 -9.95 -5.66 0.10
N ASP A 139 -10.79 -5.51 -0.92
CA ASP A 139 -12.26 -5.68 -0.83
C ASP A 139 -12.91 -4.76 0.22
N MET A 140 -12.41 -3.54 0.35
CA MET A 140 -12.94 -2.57 1.30
C MET A 140 -12.82 -1.13 0.78
N PRO A 141 -13.62 -0.19 1.32
CA PRO A 141 -13.48 1.21 0.96
C PRO A 141 -12.11 1.77 1.34
N VAL A 142 -11.52 2.53 0.41
CA VAL A 142 -10.31 3.33 0.62
C VAL A 142 -10.69 4.80 0.62
N VAL A 143 -10.24 5.55 1.62
CA VAL A 143 -10.63 6.94 1.82
C VAL A 143 -9.38 7.83 1.93
N ARG A 144 -9.31 8.86 1.09
CA ARG A 144 -8.25 9.87 1.15
C ARG A 144 -8.75 11.10 1.89
N PRO A 145 -8.10 11.51 3.00
CA PRO A 145 -8.42 12.74 3.69
C PRO A 145 -8.05 13.97 2.84
N MET A 146 -8.64 15.11 3.18
CA MET A 146 -8.31 16.38 2.53
C MET A 146 -6.87 16.83 2.87
N MET A 147 -6.44 16.58 4.09
CA MET A 147 -5.08 16.86 4.53
C MET A 147 -4.20 15.63 4.26
N ALA A 148 -3.23 15.78 3.38
CA ALA A 148 -2.29 14.70 3.03
C ALA A 148 -1.16 14.52 4.06
N GLU A 149 -0.87 15.56 4.86
CA GLU A 149 0.20 15.57 5.86
C GLU A 149 -0.37 15.25 7.27
N THR A 150 -0.91 14.06 7.45
CA THR A 150 -1.63 13.68 8.67
C THR A 150 -0.74 13.61 9.90
N VAL A 151 0.55 13.28 9.74
CA VAL A 151 1.53 13.26 10.84
C VAL A 151 1.76 14.66 11.39
N ALA A 152 2.00 15.64 10.51
CA ALA A 152 2.17 17.04 10.91
C ALA A 152 0.90 17.62 11.55
N LEU A 153 -0.26 17.29 10.97
CA LEU A 153 -1.56 17.68 11.52
C LEU A 153 -1.77 17.09 12.91
N GLY A 154 -1.44 15.82 13.12
CA GLY A 154 -1.54 15.15 14.43
C GLY A 154 -0.65 15.79 15.48
N ALA A 155 0.58 16.15 15.13
CA ALA A 155 1.48 16.89 16.00
C ALA A 155 0.93 18.27 16.37
N GLY A 156 0.36 19.00 15.40
CA GLY A 156 -0.31 20.29 15.62
C GLY A 156 -1.52 20.16 16.54
N TYR A 157 -2.33 19.12 16.37
CA TYR A 157 -3.48 18.86 17.26
C TYR A 157 -3.03 18.53 18.69
N ALA A 158 -2.00 17.71 18.85
CA ALA A 158 -1.45 17.39 20.16
C ALA A 158 -0.93 18.64 20.88
N ALA A 159 -0.20 19.52 20.18
CA ALA A 159 0.27 20.79 20.72
C ALA A 159 -0.89 21.72 21.12
N GLY A 160 -1.90 21.84 20.26
CA GLY A 160 -3.08 22.69 20.53
C GLY A 160 -3.88 22.21 21.75
N LEU A 161 -4.05 20.89 21.91
CA LEU A 161 -4.67 20.32 23.12
C LEU A 161 -3.83 20.60 24.38
N ALA A 162 -2.51 20.56 24.26
CA ALA A 162 -1.62 20.79 25.42
C ALA A 162 -1.65 22.23 25.94
N VAL A 163 -2.03 23.20 25.10
CA VAL A 163 -2.16 24.63 25.45
C VAL A 163 -3.61 25.10 25.54
N ASP A 164 -4.55 24.16 25.67
CA ASP A 164 -6.00 24.41 25.76
C ASP A 164 -6.60 25.22 24.59
N HIS A 165 -5.95 25.20 23.40
CA HIS A 165 -6.52 25.79 22.19
C HIS A 165 -7.78 25.04 21.74
N TRP A 166 -7.82 23.73 21.92
CA TRP A 166 -9.01 22.88 21.84
C TRP A 166 -9.25 22.19 23.18
N SER A 167 -10.48 22.30 23.67
CA SER A 167 -10.86 21.74 24.96
C SER A 167 -11.11 20.22 24.94
N ASP A 168 -11.39 19.65 23.76
CA ASP A 168 -11.78 18.26 23.60
C ASP A 168 -11.26 17.68 22.28
N PRO A 169 -10.62 16.49 22.29
CA PRO A 169 -10.26 15.75 21.08
C PRO A 169 -11.44 15.48 20.13
N GLN A 170 -12.69 15.44 20.64
CA GLN A 170 -13.86 15.23 19.79
C GLN A 170 -14.09 16.38 18.79
N VAL A 171 -13.72 17.61 19.17
CA VAL A 171 -13.79 18.78 18.28
C VAL A 171 -12.91 18.57 17.03
N LEU A 172 -11.76 17.91 17.20
CA LEU A 172 -10.82 17.64 16.12
C LEU A 172 -11.39 16.69 15.09
N ARG A 173 -12.29 15.79 15.46
CA ARG A 173 -12.97 14.87 14.55
C ARG A 173 -13.85 15.60 13.53
N SER A 174 -14.42 16.77 13.89
CA SER A 174 -15.21 17.57 12.98
C SER A 174 -14.38 18.24 11.87
N HIS A 175 -13.07 18.36 12.06
CA HIS A 175 -12.16 18.90 11.08
C HIS A 175 -11.78 17.87 10.01
N TRP A 176 -12.07 16.58 10.24
CA TRP A 176 -11.76 15.54 9.28
C TRP A 176 -12.70 15.63 8.08
N GLN A 177 -12.11 15.80 6.91
CA GLN A 177 -12.81 15.82 5.63
C GLN A 177 -12.12 14.89 4.65
N ARG A 178 -12.87 14.32 3.73
CA ARG A 178 -12.36 13.44 2.67
C ARG A 178 -12.39 14.14 1.31
N THR A 179 -11.38 13.87 0.48
CA THR A 179 -11.32 14.32 -0.92
C THR A 179 -11.54 13.21 -1.93
N GLY A 180 -11.46 11.96 -1.50
CA GLY A 180 -11.70 10.81 -2.37
C GLY A 180 -12.15 9.58 -1.59
N GLU A 181 -12.97 8.77 -2.24
CA GLU A 181 -13.39 7.45 -1.76
C GLU A 181 -13.43 6.50 -2.95
N TRP A 182 -12.80 5.34 -2.81
CA TRP A 182 -12.81 4.26 -3.78
C TRP A 182 -13.43 3.03 -3.13
N ARG A 183 -14.36 2.40 -3.84
CA ARG A 183 -15.00 1.17 -3.42
C ARG A 183 -14.59 0.04 -4.36
N PRO A 184 -14.56 -1.21 -3.87
CA PRO A 184 -14.25 -2.37 -4.70
C PRO A 184 -15.14 -2.43 -5.95
N LYS A 185 -14.53 -2.69 -7.11
CA LYS A 185 -15.20 -2.85 -8.41
C LYS A 185 -14.78 -4.12 -9.13
N ILE A 186 -13.66 -4.73 -8.70
CA ILE A 186 -13.14 -5.94 -9.31
C ILE A 186 -14.12 -7.12 -9.08
N ASP A 187 -14.26 -7.97 -10.08
CA ASP A 187 -14.95 -9.25 -9.93
C ASP A 187 -14.24 -10.12 -8.88
N PRO A 188 -14.96 -10.69 -7.90
CA PRO A 188 -14.34 -11.49 -6.83
C PRO A 188 -13.52 -12.67 -7.34
N ALA A 189 -14.01 -13.38 -8.37
CA ALA A 189 -13.29 -14.53 -8.92
C ALA A 189 -12.00 -14.09 -9.65
N ARG A 190 -12.00 -12.91 -10.28
CA ARG A 190 -10.79 -12.31 -10.85
C ARG A 190 -9.81 -11.95 -9.73
N ARG A 191 -10.25 -11.27 -8.67
CA ARG A 191 -9.41 -10.91 -7.53
C ARG A 191 -8.73 -12.13 -6.90
N ASP A 192 -9.49 -13.20 -6.70
CA ASP A 192 -8.99 -14.44 -6.07
C ASP A 192 -7.94 -15.14 -6.94
N ARG A 193 -8.11 -15.13 -8.27
CA ARG A 193 -7.09 -15.63 -9.21
C ARG A 193 -5.82 -14.79 -9.13
N GLU A 194 -5.94 -13.46 -9.23
CA GLU A 194 -4.79 -12.55 -9.18
C GLU A 194 -4.06 -12.64 -7.82
N LEU A 195 -4.80 -12.83 -6.71
CA LEU A 195 -4.20 -13.09 -5.39
C LEU A 195 -3.39 -14.40 -5.37
N SER A 196 -3.90 -15.44 -6.02
CA SER A 196 -3.16 -16.72 -6.14
C SER A 196 -1.86 -16.55 -6.91
N GLU A 197 -1.89 -15.82 -8.03
CA GLU A 197 -0.70 -15.53 -8.84
C GLU A 197 0.29 -14.65 -8.08
N TRP A 198 -0.20 -13.61 -7.36
CA TRP A 198 0.64 -12.80 -6.47
C TRP A 198 1.36 -13.66 -5.43
N ARG A 199 0.66 -14.55 -4.74
CA ARG A 199 1.26 -15.45 -3.74
C ARG A 199 2.29 -16.40 -4.34
N ALA A 200 2.05 -16.89 -5.55
CA ALA A 200 3.03 -17.68 -6.30
C ALA A 200 4.30 -16.87 -6.60
N ALA A 201 4.16 -15.62 -7.07
CA ALA A 201 5.29 -14.72 -7.30
C ALA A 201 6.08 -14.45 -6.01
N VAL A 202 5.41 -14.17 -4.89
CA VAL A 202 6.08 -13.98 -3.58
C VAL A 202 6.82 -15.24 -3.16
N SER A 203 6.25 -16.43 -3.35
CA SER A 203 6.92 -17.70 -3.05
C SER A 203 8.23 -17.88 -3.84
N LEU A 204 8.24 -17.46 -5.11
CA LEU A 204 9.46 -17.46 -5.92
C LEU A 204 10.51 -16.48 -5.38
N ALA A 205 10.12 -15.27 -4.97
CA ALA A 205 11.04 -14.30 -4.36
C ALA A 205 11.70 -14.83 -3.09
N LEU A 206 10.91 -15.48 -2.23
CA LEU A 206 11.37 -16.12 -1.00
C LEU A 206 12.32 -17.29 -1.27
N THR A 207 12.03 -18.10 -2.29
CA THR A 207 12.86 -19.26 -2.66
C THR A 207 14.15 -18.81 -3.33
N TRP A 208 14.08 -17.78 -4.17
CA TRP A 208 15.26 -17.23 -4.86
C TRP A 208 16.30 -16.72 -3.87
N GLY A 209 15.87 -15.97 -2.86
CA GLY A 209 16.77 -15.42 -1.85
C GLY A 209 17.54 -16.46 -1.04
N LYS A 210 16.99 -17.66 -0.85
CA LYS A 210 17.64 -18.75 -0.13
C LYS A 210 18.84 -19.38 -0.85
N ARG A 211 18.99 -19.16 -2.16
CA ARG A 211 20.09 -19.73 -2.96
C ARG A 211 21.47 -19.13 -2.66
N GLY A 212 21.52 -17.96 -2.04
CA GLY A 212 22.77 -17.25 -1.72
C GLY A 212 23.28 -17.49 -0.30
N THR A 213 22.63 -18.34 0.49
CA THR A 213 22.98 -18.63 1.90
C THR A 213 23.57 -20.03 2.12
N THR A 214 24.01 -20.72 1.03
CA THR A 214 24.79 -21.98 1.12
C THR A 214 26.25 -21.74 0.86
#